data_792e6f9e8bda19b11c094f2321d98683
#
_entry.id   792e6f9e8bda19b11c094f2321d98683
#
_cell.length_a   1.000
_cell.length_b   1.000
_cell.length_c   1.000
_cell.angle_alpha   90.00
_cell.angle_beta   90.00
_cell.angle_gamma   90.00
#
_symmetry.space_group_name_H-M   'P 1'
#
loop_
_entity.id
_entity.type
_entity.pdbx_description
1 polymer ?
#
loop_
_entity_poly.entity_id
_entity_poly.type
_entity_poly.pdbx_seq_one_letter_code
_entity_poly.pdbx_strand_id
1 'polypeptide(L)'
;RFEIFEALHHSMQICNPMTSSELDEVIEATEPDAGHHVVDMACGYGEVLFRLAAQHDINGTGVDLSPWMIASAVEQASRRAPHARLQWMLGEARDYFPVHASDIAVCIGAEWVWHDFSGTAKALAARVAPGGAVVIGAARLHTTADADRVRSERGVVETIDDQRELLATHGLVPVHRVDPDDAGWDAYLARTAQAAAAWAVTHPGIRSEQWIEEQADWQAARERDRDVIGWSLWIARASTIVSPDVIAPA
;
A
#
# COMPACT_ATOMS: atom_id res chain seq x y z
N ARG A 1 -1.17 16.40 -10.65
CA ARG A 1 -0.43 15.15 -10.35
C ARG A 1 -1.41 14.03 -9.98
N PHE A 2 -2.41 14.30 -9.13
CA PHE A 2 -3.40 13.29 -8.71
C PHE A 2 -4.42 12.94 -9.79
N GLU A 3 -4.83 13.89 -10.62
CA GLU A 3 -5.78 13.69 -11.72
C GLU A 3 -5.42 12.50 -12.64
N ILE A 4 -4.14 12.31 -12.92
CA ILE A 4 -3.63 11.18 -13.70
C ILE A 4 -3.80 9.87 -12.94
N PHE A 5 -3.32 9.84 -11.71
CA PHE A 5 -3.40 8.63 -10.89
C PHE A 5 -4.85 8.17 -10.72
N GLU A 6 -5.75 9.11 -10.49
CA GLU A 6 -7.19 8.85 -10.37
C GLU A 6 -7.80 8.36 -11.66
N ALA A 7 -7.48 9.00 -12.79
CA ALA A 7 -7.96 8.58 -14.09
C ALA A 7 -7.53 7.14 -14.43
N LEU A 8 -6.28 6.78 -14.11
CA LEU A 8 -5.73 5.45 -14.35
C LEU A 8 -6.32 4.38 -13.44
N HIS A 9 -6.73 4.72 -12.22
CA HIS A 9 -7.19 3.78 -11.20
C HIS A 9 -8.70 3.82 -10.93
N HIS A 10 -9.44 4.74 -11.54
CA HIS A 10 -10.86 4.99 -11.22
C HIS A 10 -11.77 3.76 -11.35
N SER A 11 -11.41 2.79 -12.19
CA SER A 11 -12.15 1.53 -12.38
C SER A 11 -11.56 0.35 -11.56
N MET A 12 -10.54 0.60 -10.74
CA MET A 12 -9.85 -0.43 -9.97
C MET A 12 -10.28 -0.38 -8.51
N GLN A 13 -10.52 -1.53 -7.91
CA GLN A 13 -10.66 -1.66 -6.46
C GLN A 13 -9.28 -1.75 -5.79
N ILE A 14 -8.37 -2.51 -6.41
CA ILE A 14 -6.99 -2.68 -5.95
C ILE A 14 -6.08 -1.91 -6.90
N CYS A 15 -5.40 -0.87 -6.39
CA CYS A 15 -4.53 0.02 -7.15
C CYS A 15 -3.05 -0.42 -7.10
N ASN A 16 -2.80 -1.70 -6.94
CA ASN A 16 -1.48 -2.28 -6.77
C ASN A 16 -1.35 -3.58 -7.59
N PRO A 17 -0.12 -4.05 -7.89
CA PRO A 17 0.11 -5.23 -8.70
C PRO A 17 -0.11 -6.54 -7.92
N MET A 18 -1.34 -6.76 -7.48
CA MET A 18 -1.76 -7.97 -6.78
C MET A 18 -3.16 -8.38 -7.19
N THR A 19 -3.49 -9.62 -6.91
CA THR A 19 -4.82 -10.20 -7.11
C THR A 19 -5.72 -10.00 -5.88
N SER A 20 -7.02 -10.24 -6.07
CA SER A 20 -7.99 -10.22 -4.97
C SER A 20 -7.69 -11.26 -3.90
N SER A 21 -7.28 -12.47 -4.31
CA SER A 21 -6.96 -13.56 -3.39
C SER A 21 -5.70 -13.32 -2.58
N GLU A 22 -4.69 -12.67 -3.17
CA GLU A 22 -3.48 -12.28 -2.44
C GLU A 22 -3.78 -11.21 -1.38
N LEU A 23 -4.66 -10.24 -1.69
CA LEU A 23 -5.10 -9.28 -0.69
C LEU A 23 -5.91 -9.94 0.44
N ASP A 24 -6.76 -10.91 0.12
CA ASP A 24 -7.51 -11.66 1.13
C ASP A 24 -6.56 -12.47 2.03
N GLU A 25 -5.53 -13.10 1.48
CA GLU A 25 -4.47 -13.80 2.24
C GLU A 25 -3.73 -12.84 3.18
N VAL A 26 -3.38 -11.64 2.72
CA VAL A 26 -2.76 -10.60 3.55
C VAL A 26 -3.66 -10.21 4.71
N ILE A 27 -4.95 -10.00 4.45
CA ILE A 27 -5.93 -9.63 5.48
C ILE A 27 -6.04 -10.71 6.54
N GLU A 28 -6.22 -11.97 6.15
CA GLU A 28 -6.29 -13.11 7.08
C GLU A 28 -5.02 -13.24 7.94
N ALA A 29 -3.84 -13.03 7.35
CA ALA A 29 -2.57 -13.10 8.07
C ALA A 29 -2.38 -11.97 9.11
N THR A 30 -3.21 -10.92 9.10
CA THR A 30 -3.23 -9.92 10.18
C THR A 30 -3.97 -10.38 11.43
N GLU A 31 -4.72 -11.49 11.34
CA GLU A 31 -5.54 -12.05 12.43
C GLU A 31 -6.44 -10.98 13.08
N PRO A 32 -7.38 -10.39 12.32
CA PRO A 32 -8.20 -9.30 12.83
C PRO A 32 -9.26 -9.83 13.79
N ASP A 33 -9.38 -9.20 14.95
CA ASP A 33 -10.40 -9.51 15.97
C ASP A 33 -11.51 -8.44 15.99
N ALA A 34 -12.66 -8.82 16.55
CA ALA A 34 -13.77 -7.91 16.74
C ALA A 34 -13.39 -6.73 17.64
N GLY A 35 -13.69 -5.52 17.18
CA GLY A 35 -13.36 -4.28 17.87
C GLY A 35 -11.98 -3.73 17.55
N HIS A 36 -11.11 -4.48 16.84
CA HIS A 36 -9.81 -3.96 16.41
C HIS A 36 -9.94 -2.63 15.67
N HIS A 37 -9.02 -1.73 15.95
CA HIS A 37 -8.86 -0.50 15.20
C HIS A 37 -7.78 -0.67 14.12
N VAL A 38 -8.17 -0.45 12.87
CA VAL A 38 -7.29 -0.54 11.71
C VAL A 38 -7.04 0.85 11.14
N VAL A 39 -5.79 1.19 10.90
CA VAL A 39 -5.43 2.39 10.13
C VAL A 39 -4.82 2.00 8.80
N ASP A 40 -5.38 2.54 7.71
CA ASP A 40 -4.91 2.34 6.34
C ASP A 40 -4.33 3.65 5.80
N MET A 41 -3.02 3.68 5.64
CA MET A 41 -2.23 4.85 5.30
C MET A 41 -1.99 4.89 3.78
N ALA A 42 -2.49 5.92 3.11
CA ALA A 42 -2.66 6.01 1.66
C ALA A 42 -3.66 4.94 1.17
N CYS A 43 -4.86 4.97 1.75
CA CYS A 43 -5.88 3.94 1.61
C CYS A 43 -6.53 3.86 0.21
N GLY A 44 -6.28 4.82 -0.67
CA GLY A 44 -6.92 4.88 -1.97
C GLY A 44 -8.44 4.86 -1.88
N TYR A 45 -9.06 3.92 -2.59
CA TYR A 45 -10.53 3.71 -2.57
C TYR A 45 -11.03 2.93 -1.34
N GLY A 46 -10.15 2.60 -0.38
CA GLY A 46 -10.52 1.96 0.89
C GLY A 46 -10.72 0.44 0.82
N GLU A 47 -10.20 -0.24 -0.20
CA GLU A 47 -10.45 -1.66 -0.43
C GLU A 47 -10.06 -2.56 0.75
N VAL A 48 -8.92 -2.29 1.39
CA VAL A 48 -8.47 -3.04 2.57
C VAL A 48 -9.50 -2.94 3.70
N LEU A 49 -9.92 -1.72 4.04
CA LEU A 49 -10.89 -1.49 5.10
C LEU A 49 -12.27 -2.08 4.79
N PHE A 50 -12.70 -2.03 3.54
CA PHE A 50 -13.97 -2.64 3.14
C PHE A 50 -13.95 -4.16 3.25
N ARG A 51 -12.85 -4.82 2.88
CA ARG A 51 -12.71 -6.27 3.02
C ARG A 51 -12.65 -6.70 4.47
N LEU A 52 -11.83 -6.02 5.28
CA LEU A 52 -11.77 -6.25 6.72
C LEU A 52 -13.16 -6.08 7.36
N ALA A 53 -13.86 -5.00 7.04
CA ALA A 53 -15.19 -4.72 7.60
C ALA A 53 -16.28 -5.68 7.11
N ALA A 54 -16.12 -6.30 5.95
CA ALA A 54 -17.08 -7.29 5.44
C ALA A 54 -16.98 -8.65 6.16
N GLN A 55 -15.80 -8.96 6.72
CA GLN A 55 -15.49 -10.25 7.32
C GLN A 55 -15.38 -10.16 8.85
N HIS A 56 -15.04 -8.99 9.38
CA HIS A 56 -14.72 -8.77 10.79
C HIS A 56 -15.41 -7.49 11.29
N ASP A 57 -15.83 -7.47 12.55
CA ASP A 57 -16.39 -6.28 13.22
C ASP A 57 -15.25 -5.35 13.68
N ILE A 58 -14.63 -4.63 12.73
CA ILE A 58 -13.52 -3.72 12.97
C ILE A 58 -13.97 -2.25 13.02
N ASN A 59 -13.12 -1.42 13.60
CA ASN A 59 -13.15 0.03 13.45
C ASN A 59 -12.01 0.44 12.52
N GLY A 60 -12.26 1.24 11.50
CA GLY A 60 -11.24 1.57 10.52
C GLY A 60 -11.09 3.07 10.28
N THR A 61 -9.87 3.51 10.06
CA THR A 61 -9.56 4.85 9.58
C THR A 61 -8.71 4.77 8.32
N GLY A 62 -9.24 5.24 7.20
CA GLY A 62 -8.50 5.40 5.95
C GLY A 62 -8.04 6.84 5.77
N VAL A 63 -6.76 7.03 5.45
CA VAL A 63 -6.18 8.34 5.18
C VAL A 63 -5.62 8.35 3.77
N ASP A 64 -6.03 9.32 2.96
CA ASP A 64 -5.50 9.50 1.61
C ASP A 64 -5.45 10.98 1.22
N LEU A 65 -4.53 11.31 0.34
CA LEU A 65 -4.34 12.67 -0.16
C LEU A 65 -5.29 13.02 -1.31
N SER A 66 -5.86 12.02 -1.97
CA SER A 66 -6.78 12.19 -3.10
C SER A 66 -8.20 12.49 -2.62
N PRO A 67 -8.75 13.68 -2.92
CA PRO A 67 -10.13 14.01 -2.56
C PRO A 67 -11.16 13.12 -3.28
N TRP A 68 -10.86 12.63 -4.46
CA TRP A 68 -11.74 11.76 -5.25
C TRP A 68 -11.77 10.33 -4.70
N MET A 69 -10.61 9.79 -4.32
CA MET A 69 -10.55 8.48 -3.68
C MET A 69 -11.30 8.47 -2.35
N ILE A 70 -11.09 9.50 -1.52
CA ILE A 70 -11.82 9.66 -0.25
C ILE A 70 -13.31 9.85 -0.49
N ALA A 71 -13.72 10.69 -1.44
CA ALA A 71 -15.14 10.86 -1.77
C ALA A 71 -15.79 9.55 -2.24
N SER A 72 -15.08 8.79 -3.08
CA SER A 72 -15.53 7.46 -3.54
C SER A 72 -15.63 6.46 -2.38
N ALA A 73 -14.65 6.44 -1.46
CA ALA A 73 -14.69 5.57 -0.29
C ALA A 73 -15.90 5.90 0.62
N VAL A 74 -16.16 7.20 0.86
CA VAL A 74 -17.34 7.66 1.62
C VAL A 74 -18.64 7.20 0.95
N GLU A 75 -18.77 7.38 -0.36
CA GLU A 75 -19.95 6.95 -1.12
C GLU A 75 -20.17 5.44 -1.04
N GLN A 76 -19.11 4.66 -1.17
CA GLN A 76 -19.17 3.20 -1.15
C GLN A 76 -19.44 2.62 0.23
N ALA A 77 -19.05 3.31 1.31
CA ALA A 77 -19.15 2.82 2.69
C ALA A 77 -20.54 2.37 3.07
N SER A 78 -21.58 3.14 2.69
CA SER A 78 -22.97 2.81 2.99
C SER A 78 -23.48 1.51 2.33
N ARG A 79 -22.86 1.11 1.23
CA ARG A 79 -23.22 -0.11 0.48
C ARG A 79 -22.37 -1.31 0.86
N ARG A 80 -21.05 -1.07 1.05
CA ARG A 80 -20.05 -2.14 1.23
C ARG A 80 -19.85 -2.54 2.68
N ALA A 81 -20.03 -1.59 3.60
CA ALA A 81 -19.81 -1.80 5.04
C ALA A 81 -20.82 -1.00 5.89
N PRO A 82 -22.16 -1.22 5.72
CA PRO A 82 -23.20 -0.36 6.31
C PRO A 82 -23.22 -0.37 7.83
N HIS A 83 -22.63 -1.38 8.46
CA HIS A 83 -22.60 -1.53 9.93
C HIS A 83 -21.22 -1.27 10.53
N ALA A 84 -20.19 -1.09 9.71
CA ALA A 84 -18.84 -0.85 10.18
C ALA A 84 -18.62 0.62 10.55
N ARG A 85 -17.75 0.84 11.53
CA ARG A 85 -17.31 2.18 11.94
C ARG A 85 -16.06 2.57 11.16
N LEU A 86 -16.25 3.00 9.91
CA LEU A 86 -15.18 3.46 9.04
C LEU A 86 -15.16 4.99 8.99
N GLN A 87 -13.98 5.56 9.15
CA GLN A 87 -13.69 6.98 9.01
C GLN A 87 -12.75 7.20 7.83
N TRP A 88 -12.99 8.26 7.07
CA TRP A 88 -12.21 8.61 5.90
C TRP A 88 -11.66 10.02 6.05
N MET A 89 -10.34 10.15 5.97
CA MET A 89 -9.64 11.41 6.20
C MET A 89 -8.88 11.83 4.95
N LEU A 90 -9.21 13.02 4.46
CA LEU A 90 -8.43 13.68 3.41
C LEU A 90 -7.22 14.37 4.04
N GLY A 91 -6.01 13.91 3.71
CA GLY A 91 -4.78 14.48 4.25
C GLY A 91 -3.53 13.65 3.96
N GLU A 92 -2.40 14.22 4.34
CA GLU A 92 -1.10 13.55 4.24
C GLU A 92 -1.01 12.40 5.26
N ALA A 93 -0.77 11.18 4.78
CA ALA A 93 -0.64 10.01 5.64
C ALA A 93 0.51 10.16 6.66
N ARG A 94 1.59 10.87 6.28
CA ARG A 94 2.72 11.12 7.20
C ARG A 94 2.34 11.94 8.43
N ASP A 95 1.34 12.81 8.30
CA ASP A 95 0.92 13.75 9.35
C ASP A 95 -0.17 13.16 10.25
N TYR A 96 -0.76 12.02 9.87
CA TYR A 96 -1.78 11.37 10.66
C TYR A 96 -1.17 10.49 11.75
N PHE A 97 -1.63 10.69 12.97
CA PHE A 97 -1.38 9.80 14.11
C PHE A 97 -2.70 9.47 14.79
N PRO A 98 -3.03 8.18 14.99
CA PRO A 98 -4.22 7.81 15.73
C PRO A 98 -4.11 8.26 17.18
N VAL A 99 -5.23 8.63 17.80
CA VAL A 99 -5.29 9.06 19.21
C VAL A 99 -4.82 7.94 20.15
N HIS A 100 -5.13 6.71 19.79
CA HIS A 100 -4.63 5.49 20.45
C HIS A 100 -3.94 4.63 19.38
N ALA A 101 -2.89 3.93 19.78
CA ALA A 101 -2.20 3.02 18.87
C ALA A 101 -3.20 2.01 18.27
N SER A 102 -3.09 1.76 16.97
CA SER A 102 -3.98 0.86 16.24
C SER A 102 -3.58 -0.61 16.48
N ASP A 103 -4.52 -1.52 16.32
CA ASP A 103 -4.24 -2.96 16.37
C ASP A 103 -3.60 -3.44 15.05
N ILE A 104 -3.98 -2.80 13.94
CA ILE A 104 -3.44 -3.06 12.61
C ILE A 104 -3.13 -1.74 11.92
N ALA A 105 -1.91 -1.61 11.36
CA ALA A 105 -1.50 -0.47 10.54
C ALA A 105 -1.07 -0.95 9.15
N VAL A 106 -1.63 -0.34 8.11
CA VAL A 106 -1.45 -0.77 6.71
C VAL A 106 -0.87 0.36 5.88
N CYS A 107 0.06 0.04 4.98
CA CYS A 107 0.46 0.88 3.84
C CYS A 107 0.85 -0.03 2.68
N ILE A 108 0.10 -0.01 1.59
CA ILE A 108 0.34 -0.84 0.42
C ILE A 108 0.56 0.04 -0.81
N GLY A 109 1.79 0.00 -1.38
CA GLY A 109 2.13 0.70 -2.61
C GLY A 109 2.29 2.21 -2.48
N ALA A 110 2.62 2.69 -1.29
CA ALA A 110 2.84 4.10 -1.01
C ALA A 110 4.07 4.35 -0.10
N GLU A 111 5.09 3.50 -0.19
CA GLU A 111 6.34 3.64 0.57
C GLU A 111 7.05 4.98 0.35
N TRP A 112 6.84 5.59 -0.81
CA TRP A 112 7.35 6.92 -1.14
C TRP A 112 6.84 8.03 -0.20
N VAL A 113 5.75 7.82 0.54
CA VAL A 113 5.23 8.77 1.55
C VAL A 113 6.27 9.03 2.63
N TRP A 114 7.03 8.01 3.01
CA TRP A 114 8.12 8.10 3.99
C TRP A 114 9.49 7.83 3.36
N HIS A 115 9.61 8.08 2.06
CA HIS A 115 10.80 8.00 1.22
C HIS A 115 11.17 6.59 0.74
N ASP A 116 11.01 5.56 1.56
CA ASP A 116 11.42 4.19 1.29
C ASP A 116 10.71 3.18 2.20
N PHE A 117 11.04 1.92 2.04
CA PHE A 117 10.52 0.82 2.86
C PHE A 117 10.85 0.99 4.35
N SER A 118 12.11 1.40 4.67
CA SER A 118 12.55 1.61 6.05
C SER A 118 11.75 2.71 6.76
N GLY A 119 11.58 3.85 6.08
CA GLY A 119 10.78 4.96 6.59
C GLY A 119 9.33 4.56 6.82
N THR A 120 8.75 3.76 5.91
CA THR A 120 7.40 3.21 6.05
C THR A 120 7.30 2.26 7.24
N ALA A 121 8.24 1.32 7.38
CA ALA A 121 8.28 0.40 8.51
C ALA A 121 8.35 1.15 9.86
N LYS A 122 9.23 2.15 9.95
CA LYS A 122 9.33 3.02 11.13
C LYS A 122 8.03 3.77 11.42
N ALA A 123 7.40 4.32 10.38
CA ALA A 123 6.18 5.10 10.52
C ALA A 123 5.00 4.25 11.00
N LEU A 124 4.82 3.05 10.47
CA LEU A 124 3.76 2.14 10.88
C LEU A 124 4.02 1.55 12.27
N ALA A 125 5.27 1.21 12.60
CA ALA A 125 5.64 0.76 13.94
C ALA A 125 5.28 1.78 15.04
N ALA A 126 5.38 3.09 14.71
CA ALA A 126 5.01 4.17 15.62
C ALA A 126 3.47 4.37 15.78
N ARG A 127 2.66 3.72 14.97
CA ARG A 127 1.18 3.86 14.93
C ARG A 127 0.45 2.63 15.41
N VAL A 128 1.16 1.51 15.55
CA VAL A 128 0.59 0.22 15.96
C VAL A 128 0.89 -0.07 17.44
N ALA A 129 -0.03 -0.74 18.12
CA ALA A 129 0.15 -1.17 19.51
C ALA A 129 1.21 -2.30 19.59
N PRO A 130 1.87 -2.48 20.74
CA PRO A 130 2.73 -3.65 20.98
C PRO A 130 1.95 -4.96 20.74
N GLY A 131 2.52 -5.84 19.90
CA GLY A 131 1.87 -7.08 19.44
C GLY A 131 0.91 -6.91 18.27
N GLY A 132 0.54 -5.69 17.89
CA GLY A 132 -0.32 -5.40 16.76
C GLY A 132 0.34 -5.70 15.40
N ALA A 133 -0.45 -5.78 14.35
CA ALA A 133 0.02 -6.13 13.02
C ALA A 133 0.38 -4.89 12.17
N VAL A 134 1.42 -5.03 11.38
CA VAL A 134 1.81 -4.07 10.34
C VAL A 134 1.78 -4.76 8.99
N VAL A 135 1.18 -4.10 7.99
CA VAL A 135 1.19 -4.56 6.59
C VAL A 135 1.91 -3.54 5.73
N ILE A 136 2.94 -3.97 5.01
CA ILE A 136 3.66 -3.13 4.05
C ILE A 136 3.70 -3.84 2.70
N GLY A 137 3.16 -3.19 1.66
CA GLY A 137 3.29 -3.63 0.27
C GLY A 137 4.25 -2.71 -0.48
N ALA A 138 5.34 -3.27 -1.03
CA ALA A 138 6.37 -2.52 -1.72
C ALA A 138 7.06 -3.31 -2.82
N ALA A 139 7.69 -2.59 -3.75
CA ALA A 139 8.60 -3.18 -4.73
C ALA A 139 9.83 -3.78 -4.04
N ARG A 140 10.38 -4.83 -4.63
CA ARG A 140 11.61 -5.49 -4.17
C ARG A 140 12.50 -5.92 -5.31
N LEU A 141 13.79 -6.12 -5.03
CA LEU A 141 14.70 -6.78 -5.93
C LEU A 141 14.66 -8.30 -5.74
N HIS A 142 14.64 -9.05 -6.84
CA HIS A 142 14.87 -10.50 -6.83
C HIS A 142 16.35 -10.83 -6.65
N THR A 143 17.22 -9.94 -7.17
CA THR A 143 18.67 -10.11 -7.17
C THR A 143 19.37 -8.76 -7.10
N THR A 144 20.60 -8.72 -6.65
CA THR A 144 21.45 -7.52 -6.63
C THR A 144 22.15 -7.24 -7.96
N ALA A 145 22.02 -8.10 -8.95
CA ALA A 145 22.77 -8.01 -10.22
C ALA A 145 22.58 -6.66 -10.94
N ASP A 146 21.37 -6.12 -10.92
CA ASP A 146 21.04 -4.82 -11.57
C ASP A 146 20.66 -3.73 -10.56
N ALA A 147 20.99 -3.92 -9.28
CA ALA A 147 20.56 -3.04 -8.20
C ALA A 147 20.93 -1.57 -8.43
N ASP A 148 22.14 -1.28 -8.91
CA ASP A 148 22.59 0.09 -9.13
C ASP A 148 21.80 0.77 -10.27
N ARG A 149 21.50 0.04 -11.36
CA ARG A 149 20.67 0.54 -12.44
C ARG A 149 19.26 0.82 -11.93
N VAL A 150 18.65 -0.15 -11.27
CA VAL A 150 17.28 0.00 -10.73
C VAL A 150 17.20 1.17 -9.75
N ARG A 151 18.16 1.31 -8.85
CA ARG A 151 18.21 2.43 -7.91
C ARG A 151 18.38 3.78 -8.59
N SER A 152 19.14 3.84 -9.69
CA SER A 152 19.27 5.08 -10.46
C SER A 152 17.99 5.47 -11.19
N GLU A 153 17.19 4.52 -11.64
CA GLU A 153 15.96 4.74 -12.40
C GLU A 153 14.72 4.93 -11.49
N ARG A 154 14.66 4.22 -10.37
CA ARG A 154 13.45 4.08 -9.53
C ARG A 154 13.61 4.55 -8.09
N GLY A 155 14.81 4.89 -7.65
CA GLY A 155 15.12 5.17 -6.26
C GLY A 155 15.51 3.91 -5.48
N VAL A 156 15.41 3.97 -4.16
CA VAL A 156 15.80 2.86 -3.28
C VAL A 156 14.80 1.71 -3.43
N VAL A 157 15.31 0.54 -3.82
CA VAL A 157 14.57 -0.71 -3.84
C VAL A 157 15.45 -1.77 -3.18
N GLU A 158 14.92 -2.43 -2.18
CA GLU A 158 15.61 -3.39 -1.34
C GLU A 158 15.36 -4.83 -1.81
N THR A 159 16.26 -5.75 -1.45
CA THR A 159 16.02 -7.18 -1.56
C THR A 159 15.07 -7.65 -0.44
N ILE A 160 14.59 -8.90 -0.55
CA ILE A 160 13.78 -9.53 0.51
C ILE A 160 14.55 -9.58 1.84
N ASP A 161 15.83 -9.86 1.81
CA ASP A 161 16.64 -9.96 3.03
C ASP A 161 16.88 -8.58 3.64
N ASP A 162 17.15 -7.55 2.81
CA ASP A 162 17.24 -6.15 3.27
C ASP A 162 15.92 -5.72 3.92
N GLN A 163 14.76 -5.98 3.27
CA GLN A 163 13.44 -5.62 3.82
C GLN A 163 13.18 -6.31 5.16
N ARG A 164 13.57 -7.59 5.30
CA ARG A 164 13.44 -8.33 6.57
C ARG A 164 14.29 -7.72 7.67
N GLU A 165 15.53 -7.35 7.39
CA GLU A 165 16.42 -6.71 8.34
C GLU A 165 15.92 -5.32 8.75
N LEU A 166 15.39 -4.55 7.80
CA LEU A 166 14.80 -3.24 8.06
C LEU A 166 13.56 -3.33 8.96
N LEU A 167 12.69 -4.33 8.75
CA LEU A 167 11.57 -4.59 9.66
C LEU A 167 12.08 -4.84 11.09
N ALA A 168 13.07 -5.73 11.24
CA ALA A 168 13.65 -6.05 12.56
C ALA A 168 14.29 -4.82 13.22
N THR A 169 14.96 -3.95 12.44
CA THR A 169 15.56 -2.69 12.94
C THR A 169 14.51 -1.76 13.57
N HIS A 170 13.26 -1.82 13.11
CA HIS A 170 12.16 -1.02 13.65
C HIS A 170 11.27 -1.79 14.66
N GLY A 171 11.76 -2.92 15.19
CA GLY A 171 11.03 -3.72 16.18
C GLY A 171 9.82 -4.46 15.59
N LEU A 172 9.81 -4.69 14.30
CA LEU A 172 8.79 -5.45 13.59
C LEU A 172 9.30 -6.86 13.28
N VAL A 173 8.58 -7.88 13.76
CA VAL A 173 8.92 -9.29 13.55
C VAL A 173 8.07 -9.81 12.38
N PRO A 174 8.67 -10.12 11.22
CA PRO A 174 7.93 -10.68 10.09
C PRO A 174 7.28 -12.02 10.46
N VAL A 175 5.98 -12.15 10.19
CA VAL A 175 5.21 -13.39 10.47
C VAL A 175 4.69 -14.04 9.20
N HIS A 176 4.42 -13.26 8.16
CA HIS A 176 3.99 -13.77 6.87
C HIS A 176 4.45 -12.86 5.74
N ARG A 177 4.51 -13.40 4.51
CA ARG A 177 4.78 -12.63 3.30
C ARG A 177 4.03 -13.24 2.13
N VAL A 178 3.40 -12.37 1.35
CA VAL A 178 2.79 -12.72 0.07
C VAL A 178 3.60 -12.06 -1.04
N ASP A 179 4.01 -12.85 -2.01
CA ASP A 179 4.73 -12.38 -3.20
C ASP A 179 3.81 -12.53 -4.42
N PRO A 180 3.13 -11.46 -4.86
CA PRO A 180 2.34 -11.48 -6.07
C PRO A 180 3.14 -11.96 -7.27
N ASP A 181 2.49 -12.77 -8.09
CA ASP A 181 3.07 -13.31 -9.31
C ASP A 181 3.07 -12.28 -10.47
N ASP A 182 3.66 -12.69 -11.59
CA ASP A 182 3.70 -11.86 -12.79
C ASP A 182 2.31 -11.54 -13.33
N ALA A 183 1.32 -12.43 -13.14
CA ALA A 183 -0.04 -12.21 -13.63
C ALA A 183 -0.71 -11.02 -12.94
N GLY A 184 -0.46 -10.82 -11.63
CA GLY A 184 -0.92 -9.64 -10.89
C GLY A 184 -0.35 -8.33 -11.47
N TRP A 185 0.95 -8.31 -11.75
CA TRP A 185 1.63 -7.21 -12.40
C TRP A 185 1.09 -6.91 -13.79
N ASP A 186 1.01 -7.93 -14.64
CA ASP A 186 0.59 -7.81 -16.04
C ASP A 186 -0.86 -7.31 -16.11
N ALA A 187 -1.73 -7.83 -15.22
CA ALA A 187 -3.11 -7.36 -15.13
C ALA A 187 -3.22 -5.90 -14.65
N TYR A 188 -2.39 -5.48 -13.70
CA TYR A 188 -2.34 -4.10 -13.22
C TYR A 188 -1.93 -3.15 -14.35
N LEU A 189 -0.82 -3.42 -15.05
CA LEU A 189 -0.34 -2.58 -16.15
C LEU A 189 -1.29 -2.56 -17.35
N ALA A 190 -1.94 -3.69 -17.67
CA ALA A 190 -2.95 -3.72 -18.73
C ALA A 190 -4.15 -2.83 -18.42
N ARG A 191 -4.61 -2.80 -17.15
CA ARG A 191 -5.73 -1.93 -16.73
C ARG A 191 -5.35 -0.46 -16.76
N THR A 192 -4.15 -0.09 -16.30
CA THR A 192 -3.70 1.31 -16.36
C THR A 192 -3.55 1.80 -17.80
N ALA A 193 -2.99 0.97 -18.69
CA ALA A 193 -2.91 1.30 -20.11
C ALA A 193 -4.30 1.44 -20.77
N GLN A 194 -5.24 0.57 -20.45
CA GLN A 194 -6.62 0.66 -20.92
C GLN A 194 -7.30 1.94 -20.43
N ALA A 195 -7.10 2.31 -19.17
CA ALA A 195 -7.65 3.52 -18.59
C ALA A 195 -7.06 4.78 -19.25
N ALA A 196 -5.75 4.81 -19.51
CA ALA A 196 -5.10 5.90 -20.24
C ALA A 196 -5.68 6.06 -21.65
N ALA A 197 -5.86 4.96 -22.38
CA ALA A 197 -6.46 4.99 -23.72
C ALA A 197 -7.93 5.48 -23.68
N ALA A 198 -8.71 5.04 -22.73
CA ALA A 198 -10.10 5.47 -22.55
C ALA A 198 -10.19 6.97 -22.21
N TRP A 199 -9.30 7.46 -21.34
CA TRP A 199 -9.21 8.88 -21.00
C TRP A 199 -8.90 9.73 -22.21
N ALA A 200 -7.96 9.32 -23.06
CA ALA A 200 -7.54 10.05 -24.26
C ALA A 200 -8.67 10.24 -25.27
N VAL A 201 -9.64 9.33 -25.34
CA VAL A 201 -10.83 9.47 -26.20
C VAL A 201 -11.69 10.68 -25.81
N THR A 202 -11.84 10.92 -24.50
CA THR A 202 -12.67 12.01 -23.98
C THR A 202 -11.87 13.30 -23.70
N HIS A 203 -10.55 13.21 -23.61
CA HIS A 203 -9.63 14.32 -23.35
C HIS A 203 -8.48 14.33 -24.37
N PRO A 204 -8.77 14.53 -25.67
CA PRO A 204 -7.73 14.49 -26.71
C PRO A 204 -6.74 15.65 -26.52
N GLY A 205 -5.45 15.37 -26.71
CA GLY A 205 -4.38 16.36 -26.67
C GLY A 205 -3.05 15.80 -26.18
N ILE A 206 -2.04 16.64 -26.23
CA ILE A 206 -0.64 16.25 -25.97
C ILE A 206 -0.44 15.58 -24.59
N ARG A 207 -1.21 15.96 -23.58
CA ARG A 207 -1.13 15.38 -22.24
C ARG A 207 -1.61 13.93 -22.21
N SER A 208 -2.68 13.64 -22.92
CA SER A 208 -3.21 12.27 -23.03
C SER A 208 -2.30 11.38 -23.89
N GLU A 209 -1.67 11.95 -24.91
CA GLU A 209 -0.65 11.27 -25.72
C GLU A 209 0.56 10.90 -24.85
N GLN A 210 1.06 11.82 -24.03
CA GLN A 210 2.14 11.56 -23.07
C GLN A 210 1.81 10.44 -22.08
N TRP A 211 0.56 10.38 -21.59
CA TRP A 211 0.16 9.31 -20.67
C TRP A 211 0.13 7.93 -21.33
N ILE A 212 -0.29 7.87 -22.59
CA ILE A 212 -0.23 6.62 -23.36
C ILE A 212 1.22 6.19 -23.55
N GLU A 213 2.13 7.12 -23.87
CA GLU A 213 3.56 6.84 -23.97
C GLU A 213 4.15 6.36 -22.63
N GLU A 214 3.85 7.04 -21.52
CA GLU A 214 4.28 6.62 -20.18
C GLU A 214 3.80 5.21 -19.82
N GLN A 215 2.56 4.84 -20.17
CA GLN A 215 2.08 3.48 -19.95
C GLN A 215 2.81 2.43 -20.80
N ALA A 216 3.15 2.76 -22.02
CA ALA A 216 3.96 1.90 -22.89
C ALA A 216 5.39 1.74 -22.34
N ASP A 217 5.99 2.80 -21.83
CA ASP A 217 7.30 2.78 -21.18
C ASP A 217 7.29 1.92 -19.90
N TRP A 218 6.23 2.00 -19.11
CA TRP A 218 6.07 1.17 -17.90
C TRP A 218 5.94 -0.31 -18.25
N GLN A 219 5.20 -0.65 -19.30
CA GLN A 219 5.10 -2.03 -19.78
C GLN A 219 6.46 -2.53 -20.30
N ALA A 220 7.17 -1.73 -21.10
CA ALA A 220 8.50 -2.08 -21.59
C ALA A 220 9.51 -2.23 -20.44
N ALA A 221 9.46 -1.36 -19.44
CA ALA A 221 10.30 -1.45 -18.26
C ALA A 221 9.98 -2.71 -17.43
N ARG A 222 8.69 -3.06 -17.30
CA ARG A 222 8.28 -4.30 -16.61
C ARG A 222 8.81 -5.54 -17.33
N GLU A 223 8.68 -5.59 -18.66
CA GLU A 223 9.18 -6.74 -19.45
C GLU A 223 10.70 -6.88 -19.32
N ARG A 224 11.43 -5.76 -19.38
CA ARG A 224 12.89 -5.74 -19.20
C ARG A 224 13.31 -6.22 -17.80
N ASP A 225 12.55 -5.81 -16.77
CA ASP A 225 12.92 -5.97 -15.37
C ASP A 225 12.14 -7.10 -14.67
N ARG A 226 11.45 -7.94 -15.42
CA ARG A 226 10.58 -9.02 -14.89
C ARG A 226 11.30 -9.93 -13.89
N ASP A 227 12.53 -10.32 -14.21
CA ASP A 227 13.37 -11.18 -13.37
C ASP A 227 14.17 -10.39 -12.31
N VAL A 228 14.09 -9.07 -12.31
CA VAL A 228 14.87 -8.19 -11.42
C VAL A 228 14.01 -7.59 -10.33
N ILE A 229 12.79 -7.13 -10.70
CA ILE A 229 11.89 -6.41 -9.79
C ILE A 229 10.61 -7.23 -9.59
N GLY A 230 10.31 -7.52 -8.33
CA GLY A 230 9.05 -8.09 -7.87
C GLY A 230 8.30 -7.15 -6.93
N TRP A 231 7.26 -7.69 -6.33
CA TRP A 231 6.45 -7.05 -5.31
C TRP A 231 6.34 -7.96 -4.10
N SER A 232 6.28 -7.41 -2.91
CA SER A 232 6.04 -8.17 -1.68
C SER A 232 5.09 -7.44 -0.76
N LEU A 233 4.24 -8.20 -0.11
CA LEU A 233 3.39 -7.75 0.99
C LEU A 233 3.88 -8.44 2.25
N TRP A 234 4.45 -7.65 3.13
CA TRP A 234 4.93 -8.11 4.43
C TRP A 234 3.85 -7.94 5.49
N ILE A 235 3.65 -8.98 6.29
CA ILE A 235 2.90 -8.92 7.53
C ILE A 235 3.89 -9.14 8.67
N ALA A 236 3.96 -8.17 9.58
CA ALA A 236 4.86 -8.20 10.72
C ALA A 236 4.11 -7.85 12.01
N ARG A 237 4.58 -8.34 13.16
CA ARG A 237 4.06 -7.99 14.49
C ARG A 237 5.00 -6.99 15.15
N ALA A 238 4.44 -5.94 15.73
CA ALA A 238 5.22 -5.04 16.57
C ALA A 238 5.70 -5.77 17.82
N SER A 239 6.99 -5.62 18.15
CA SER A 239 7.56 -6.25 19.35
C SER A 239 6.81 -5.83 20.60
N THR A 240 6.51 -6.80 21.46
CA THR A 240 5.95 -6.54 22.81
C THR A 240 7.02 -6.07 23.81
N ILE A 241 8.30 -6.15 23.43
CA ILE A 241 9.42 -5.68 24.26
C ILE A 241 9.58 -4.17 23.99
N VAL A 242 9.13 -3.36 24.94
CA VAL A 242 9.44 -1.92 24.93
C VAL A 242 10.92 -1.77 25.23
N SER A 243 11.72 -1.35 24.22
CA SER A 243 13.13 -0.97 24.48
C SER A 243 13.15 0.14 25.52
N PRO A 244 13.96 0.02 26.59
CA PRO A 244 14.01 1.00 27.68
C PRO A 244 14.50 2.40 27.25
N ASP A 245 14.91 2.59 26.01
CA ASP A 245 15.47 3.84 25.50
C ASP A 245 14.43 4.86 24.97
N VAL A 246 13.13 4.59 25.09
CA VAL A 246 12.06 5.54 24.69
C VAL A 246 11.39 6.15 25.93
N ILE A 247 12.17 6.46 26.97
CA ILE A 247 11.68 7.38 28.01
C ILE A 247 12.06 8.79 27.53
N ALA A 248 11.07 9.49 26.98
CA ALA A 248 11.20 10.90 26.65
C ALA A 248 11.60 11.69 27.91
N PRO A 249 12.57 12.63 27.84
CA PRO A 249 12.81 13.50 28.95
C PRO A 249 11.61 14.40 29.22
N ALA A 250 11.33 14.59 30.48
CA ALA A 250 10.27 15.43 31.04
C ALA A 250 10.40 16.91 30.61
#